data_c7650666b3b02adff5ab845149223443
#
_entry.id   c7650666b3b02adff5ab845149223443
#
_cell.length_a   1.000
_cell.length_b   1.000
_cell.length_c   1.000
_cell.angle_alpha   90.00
_cell.angle_beta   90.00
_cell.angle_gamma   90.00
#
_symmetry.space_group_name_H-M   'P 1'
#
loop_
_entity.id
_entity.type
_entity.pdbx_description
1 polymer ?
#
loop_
_entity_poly.entity_id
_entity_poly.type
_entity_poly.pdbx_seq_one_letter_code
_entity_poly.pdbx_strand_id
1 'polypeptide(L)'
;GNTNKKTFTSVHARFGGSFVEDAVTSAQWYDKAGVQYSIPVNGPATASVDGRVMVNSPFGKSDFSIFSMTFARYNLSTSFIGKDSFSTETDSYYDKATATFHYDDFSRDYLDLSESDDFVTNRTQTLRFTQRLRFTYRNDIVELTLGGRTRMNKSWYTMKNSQVKPTWNNQVDASMNWTIPGGINLIADVDYNWYNGYTTPQEDEVILNAEITKLLFKKKFTLALKAYDILGQSKNLSVSDSSNYHLETRNNTLGRYIILSLTYRFGEFKGGGGHRGPGGPMGGPPRR
;
A
#
# COMPACT_ATOMS: atom_id res chain seq x y z
N GLY A 1 21.32 8.36 8.28
CA GLY A 1 20.78 8.04 9.59
C GLY A 1 21.82 8.26 10.67
N ASN A 2 21.39 8.60 11.83
CA ASN A 2 22.25 8.77 13.00
C ASN A 2 21.67 7.97 14.18
N THR A 3 22.56 7.35 14.98
CA THR A 3 22.16 6.60 16.17
C THR A 3 22.91 7.15 17.37
N ASN A 4 22.18 7.60 18.37
CA ASN A 4 22.77 8.01 19.64
C ASN A 4 23.13 6.77 20.47
N LYS A 5 24.42 6.52 20.64
CA LYS A 5 24.95 5.35 21.37
C LYS A 5 24.61 5.34 22.87
N LYS A 6 24.29 6.48 23.47
CA LYS A 6 23.91 6.58 24.88
C LYS A 6 22.44 6.26 25.12
N THR A 7 21.58 6.71 24.20
CA THR A 7 20.13 6.55 24.32
C THR A 7 19.57 5.45 23.41
N PHE A 8 20.39 4.89 22.52
CA PHE A 8 20.00 3.96 21.45
C PHE A 8 18.90 4.52 20.52
N THR A 9 18.69 5.81 20.56
CA THR A 9 17.76 6.49 19.65
C THR A 9 18.36 6.54 18.26
N SER A 10 17.64 6.07 17.26
CA SER A 10 18.02 6.15 15.86
C SER A 10 17.09 7.07 15.11
N VAL A 11 17.65 7.94 14.30
CA VAL A 11 16.92 8.83 13.40
C VAL A 11 17.43 8.57 11.99
N HIS A 12 16.50 8.26 11.08
CA HIS A 12 16.78 8.09 9.67
C HIS A 12 15.94 9.08 8.88
N ALA A 13 16.58 9.91 8.08
CA ALA A 13 15.92 10.79 7.13
C ALA A 13 16.39 10.46 5.72
N ARG A 14 15.47 10.47 4.78
CA ARG A 14 15.72 10.31 3.35
C ARG A 14 14.86 11.31 2.61
N PHE A 15 15.47 12.00 1.66
CA PHE A 15 14.80 12.87 0.71
C PHE A 15 15.18 12.42 -0.69
N GLY A 16 14.23 12.47 -1.59
CA GLY A 16 14.41 12.10 -2.98
C GLY A 16 13.59 13.00 -3.88
N GLY A 17 14.03 13.12 -5.13
CA GLY A 17 13.31 13.83 -6.16
C GLY A 17 13.67 13.25 -7.52
N SER A 18 12.74 13.36 -8.46
CA SER A 18 12.96 13.03 -9.86
C SER A 18 12.30 14.07 -10.73
N PHE A 19 12.94 14.36 -11.83
CA PHE A 19 12.42 15.21 -12.89
C PHE A 19 12.72 14.51 -14.22
N VAL A 20 11.72 14.40 -15.07
CA VAL A 20 11.82 13.83 -16.41
C VAL A 20 11.19 14.82 -17.36
N GLU A 21 11.97 15.35 -18.29
CA GLU A 21 11.53 16.43 -19.21
C GLU A 21 10.52 15.88 -20.22
N ASP A 22 10.90 14.90 -20.98
CA ASP A 22 10.03 14.24 -21.98
C ASP A 22 9.51 12.92 -21.41
N ALA A 23 8.51 13.01 -20.54
CA ALA A 23 8.03 11.84 -19.86
C ALA A 23 7.08 11.02 -20.75
N VAL A 24 7.29 9.72 -20.79
CA VAL A 24 6.29 8.81 -21.36
C VAL A 24 5.05 8.85 -20.46
N THR A 25 3.93 9.23 -21.04
CA THR A 25 2.64 9.30 -20.37
C THR A 25 1.60 8.50 -21.17
N SER A 26 0.32 8.57 -20.79
CA SER A 26 -0.75 7.90 -21.48
C SER A 26 -1.71 8.89 -22.14
N ALA A 27 -2.12 8.57 -23.36
CA ALA A 27 -3.33 9.09 -23.96
C ALA A 27 -4.44 8.05 -23.79
N GLN A 28 -5.60 8.47 -23.30
CA GLN A 28 -6.72 7.60 -22.98
C GLN A 28 -8.01 8.16 -23.57
N TRP A 29 -8.83 7.29 -24.11
CA TRP A 29 -10.17 7.65 -24.61
C TRP A 29 -11.13 6.48 -24.45
N TYR A 30 -12.41 6.75 -24.62
CA TYR A 30 -13.47 5.75 -24.60
C TYR A 30 -14.20 5.74 -25.94
N ASP A 31 -14.53 4.56 -26.43
CA ASP A 31 -15.43 4.43 -27.57
C ASP A 31 -16.91 4.59 -27.15
N LYS A 32 -17.82 4.56 -28.13
CA LYS A 32 -19.26 4.63 -27.87
C LYS A 32 -19.83 3.45 -27.08
N ALA A 33 -19.11 2.34 -27.04
CA ALA A 33 -19.45 1.16 -26.25
C ALA A 33 -18.89 1.23 -24.81
N GLY A 34 -18.13 2.27 -24.47
CA GLY A 34 -17.51 2.46 -23.17
C GLY A 34 -16.20 1.67 -23.01
N VAL A 35 -15.62 1.15 -24.09
CA VAL A 35 -14.32 0.48 -24.03
C VAL A 35 -13.23 1.54 -23.91
N GLN A 36 -12.36 1.38 -22.94
CA GLN A 36 -11.23 2.28 -22.74
C GLN A 36 -10.03 1.83 -23.56
N TYR A 37 -9.47 2.78 -24.30
CA TYR A 37 -8.21 2.65 -25.01
C TYR A 37 -7.14 3.47 -24.29
N SER A 38 -5.91 2.96 -24.25
CA SER A 38 -4.78 3.66 -23.66
C SER A 38 -3.52 3.37 -24.45
N ILE A 39 -2.80 4.40 -24.82
CA ILE A 39 -1.52 4.29 -25.53
C ILE A 39 -0.44 5.11 -24.81
N PRO A 40 0.81 4.67 -24.84
CA PRO A 40 1.93 5.49 -24.40
C PRO A 40 2.24 6.57 -25.43
N VAL A 41 2.42 7.79 -24.95
CA VAL A 41 2.80 8.96 -25.75
C VAL A 41 3.85 9.78 -25.01
N ASN A 42 4.61 10.60 -25.73
CA ASN A 42 5.46 11.59 -25.11
C ASN A 42 4.59 12.72 -24.57
N GLY A 43 4.90 13.18 -23.40
CA GLY A 43 4.16 14.25 -22.74
C GLY A 43 5.09 15.23 -22.03
N PRO A 44 4.50 16.29 -21.48
CA PRO A 44 5.24 17.29 -20.72
C PRO A 44 5.97 16.68 -19.53
N ALA A 45 6.91 17.47 -18.99
CA ALA A 45 7.72 17.08 -17.85
C ALA A 45 6.90 16.57 -16.67
N THR A 46 7.42 15.52 -16.04
CA THR A 46 6.92 14.99 -14.77
C THR A 46 7.93 15.26 -13.67
N ALA A 47 7.43 15.45 -12.47
CA ALA A 47 8.28 15.67 -11.29
C ALA A 47 7.74 14.91 -10.08
N SER A 48 8.63 14.44 -9.25
CA SER A 48 8.26 13.95 -7.93
C SER A 48 9.26 14.36 -6.87
N VAL A 49 8.76 14.63 -5.67
CA VAL A 49 9.58 14.88 -4.48
C VAL A 49 9.02 14.02 -3.36
N ASP A 50 9.89 13.33 -2.64
CA ASP A 50 9.49 12.55 -1.47
C ASP A 50 10.46 12.76 -0.30
N GLY A 51 9.89 12.65 0.89
CA GLY A 51 10.64 12.70 2.14
C GLY A 51 10.15 11.65 3.11
N ARG A 52 11.08 11.03 3.82
CA ARG A 52 10.79 10.09 4.90
C ARG A 52 11.67 10.40 6.10
N VAL A 53 11.04 10.48 7.26
CA VAL A 53 11.74 10.57 8.54
C VAL A 53 11.24 9.42 9.42
N MET A 54 12.18 8.67 9.99
CA MET A 54 11.90 7.60 10.94
C MET A 54 12.68 7.85 12.21
N VAL A 55 12.01 7.70 13.33
CA VAL A 55 12.61 7.77 14.67
C VAL A 55 12.27 6.48 15.41
N ASN A 56 13.28 5.85 15.94
CA ASN A 56 13.10 4.73 16.86
C ASN A 56 13.88 5.03 18.14
N SER A 57 13.18 5.03 19.28
CA SER A 57 13.77 5.40 20.56
C SER A 57 13.24 4.52 21.69
N PRO A 58 14.11 3.82 22.40
CA PRO A 58 13.73 3.25 23.68
C PRO A 58 13.58 4.37 24.72
N PHE A 59 12.73 4.18 25.72
CA PHE A 59 12.59 5.10 26.85
C PHE A 59 13.66 4.78 27.91
N GLY A 60 14.86 5.29 27.69
CA GLY A 60 15.98 5.07 28.58
C GLY A 60 16.37 3.59 28.67
N LYS A 61 16.41 3.04 29.90
CA LYS A 61 16.67 1.62 30.18
C LYS A 61 15.39 0.80 30.40
N SER A 62 14.23 1.38 30.10
CA SER A 62 12.95 0.71 30.29
C SER A 62 12.65 -0.27 29.13
N ASP A 63 11.68 -1.12 29.37
CA ASP A 63 11.16 -2.08 28.39
C ASP A 63 10.27 -1.42 27.32
N PHE A 64 10.12 -0.10 27.37
CA PHE A 64 9.29 0.66 26.44
C PHE A 64 10.10 1.27 25.31
N SER A 65 9.53 1.28 24.14
CA SER A 65 10.08 1.98 22.98
C SER A 65 8.98 2.65 22.15
N ILE A 66 9.37 3.70 21.45
CA ILE A 66 8.52 4.40 20.48
C ILE A 66 9.14 4.34 19.09
N PHE A 67 8.31 4.08 18.12
CA PHE A 67 8.64 4.22 16.70
C PHE A 67 7.72 5.25 16.06
N SER A 68 8.29 6.19 15.34
CA SER A 68 7.56 7.16 14.52
C SER A 68 8.09 7.14 13.10
N MET A 69 7.20 7.17 12.11
CA MET A 69 7.55 7.33 10.71
C MET A 69 6.61 8.34 10.06
N THR A 70 7.20 9.37 9.49
CA THR A 70 6.51 10.34 8.65
C THR A 70 7.01 10.18 7.22
N PHE A 71 6.10 10.09 6.29
CA PHE A 71 6.38 10.06 4.86
C PHE A 71 5.47 11.02 4.14
N ALA A 72 6.05 11.83 3.25
CA ALA A 72 5.30 12.69 2.35
C ALA A 72 5.86 12.53 0.93
N ARG A 73 4.98 12.53 -0.05
CA ARG A 73 5.34 12.51 -1.47
C ARG A 73 4.41 13.40 -2.26
N TYR A 74 5.00 14.25 -3.07
CA TYR A 74 4.29 15.05 -4.06
C TYR A 74 4.70 14.60 -5.46
N ASN A 75 3.73 14.34 -6.31
CA ASN A 75 3.92 13.99 -7.71
C ASN A 75 3.21 15.01 -8.60
N LEU A 76 3.85 15.36 -9.68
CA LEU A 76 3.28 16.06 -10.81
C LEU A 76 3.38 15.15 -12.04
N SER A 77 2.26 14.85 -12.67
CA SER A 77 2.18 14.06 -13.90
C SER A 77 1.17 14.67 -14.86
N THR A 78 1.28 14.31 -16.12
CA THR A 78 0.37 14.74 -17.16
C THR A 78 -0.17 13.50 -17.87
N SER A 79 -1.42 13.55 -18.29
CA SER A 79 -2.05 12.56 -19.15
C SER A 79 -2.93 13.29 -20.18
N PHE A 80 -3.23 12.64 -21.27
CA PHE A 80 -4.11 13.17 -22.29
C PHE A 80 -5.41 12.36 -22.28
N ILE A 81 -6.53 13.05 -22.26
CA ILE A 81 -7.87 12.45 -22.24
C ILE A 81 -8.60 12.86 -23.51
N GLY A 82 -9.03 11.87 -24.29
CA GLY A 82 -9.83 12.11 -25.49
C GLY A 82 -11.14 12.82 -25.15
N LYS A 83 -11.51 13.82 -25.94
CA LYS A 83 -12.82 14.49 -25.85
C LYS A 83 -13.94 13.53 -26.22
N ASP A 84 -15.16 13.80 -25.77
CA ASP A 84 -16.34 12.99 -26.08
C ASP A 84 -16.61 12.93 -27.60
N SER A 85 -16.14 13.92 -28.34
CA SER A 85 -16.19 13.96 -29.80
C SER A 85 -15.14 13.09 -30.47
N PHE A 86 -14.15 12.62 -29.74
CA PHE A 86 -13.14 11.75 -30.29
C PHE A 86 -13.73 10.39 -30.62
N SER A 87 -13.72 10.04 -31.90
CA SER A 87 -14.29 8.79 -32.41
C SER A 87 -13.21 7.97 -33.08
N THR A 88 -12.95 6.78 -32.54
CA THR A 88 -12.04 5.81 -33.17
C THR A 88 -12.48 5.37 -34.56
N GLU A 89 -13.72 5.68 -34.98
CA GLU A 89 -14.24 5.36 -36.32
C GLU A 89 -13.68 6.29 -37.40
N THR A 90 -13.30 7.50 -37.03
CA THR A 90 -12.75 8.51 -37.94
C THR A 90 -11.26 8.72 -37.75
N ASP A 91 -10.66 7.97 -36.83
CA ASP A 91 -9.29 8.17 -36.44
C ASP A 91 -8.35 7.42 -37.38
N SER A 92 -7.43 8.14 -38.03
CA SER A 92 -6.41 7.58 -38.90
C SER A 92 -5.41 6.65 -38.19
N TYR A 93 -5.40 6.69 -36.87
CA TYR A 93 -4.42 5.96 -36.05
C TYR A 93 -4.91 4.57 -35.62
N TYR A 94 -6.20 4.32 -35.63
CA TYR A 94 -6.78 3.06 -35.21
C TYR A 94 -7.72 2.47 -36.26
N ASP A 95 -7.34 1.31 -36.82
CA ASP A 95 -8.19 0.54 -37.68
C ASP A 95 -9.08 -0.41 -36.88
N LYS A 96 -10.35 -0.06 -36.76
CA LYS A 96 -11.36 -0.82 -36.03
C LYS A 96 -11.66 -2.17 -36.66
N ALA A 97 -11.52 -2.31 -37.99
CA ALA A 97 -11.80 -3.57 -38.67
C ALA A 97 -10.75 -4.64 -38.39
N THR A 98 -9.52 -4.22 -38.20
CA THR A 98 -8.38 -5.11 -37.88
C THR A 98 -8.01 -5.09 -36.40
N ALA A 99 -8.62 -4.22 -35.60
CA ALA A 99 -8.25 -3.91 -34.22
C ALA A 99 -6.74 -3.56 -34.09
N THR A 100 -6.21 -2.89 -35.12
CA THR A 100 -4.77 -2.60 -35.21
C THR A 100 -4.55 -1.11 -35.02
N PHE A 101 -3.58 -0.78 -34.19
CA PHE A 101 -3.10 0.57 -34.00
C PHE A 101 -1.95 0.85 -34.97
N HIS A 102 -2.09 1.87 -35.82
CA HIS A 102 -1.05 2.25 -36.78
C HIS A 102 0.00 3.13 -36.09
N TYR A 103 0.95 2.49 -35.44
CA TYR A 103 2.06 3.17 -34.75
C TYR A 103 2.98 3.95 -35.70
N ASP A 104 3.00 3.58 -36.98
CA ASP A 104 3.87 4.22 -37.97
C ASP A 104 3.37 5.62 -38.35
N ASP A 105 2.07 5.89 -38.22
CA ASP A 105 1.48 7.21 -38.43
C ASP A 105 1.70 8.14 -37.23
N PHE A 106 1.98 7.56 -36.07
CA PHE A 106 2.59 8.26 -34.96
C PHE A 106 4.09 8.32 -35.23
N SER A 107 4.61 9.39 -35.80
CA SER A 107 6.04 9.58 -35.87
C SER A 107 6.58 9.49 -34.43
N ARG A 108 7.41 8.47 -34.19
CA ARG A 108 7.89 8.05 -32.86
C ARG A 108 8.55 9.18 -32.05
N ASP A 109 8.93 10.24 -32.72
CA ASP A 109 9.74 11.29 -32.14
C ASP A 109 8.93 12.46 -31.56
N TYR A 110 7.63 12.64 -31.87
CA TYR A 110 6.99 13.94 -31.61
C TYR A 110 5.48 13.89 -31.35
N LEU A 111 4.93 12.86 -30.71
CA LEU A 111 3.51 12.94 -30.33
C LEU A 111 3.35 13.77 -29.06
N ASP A 112 3.45 15.07 -29.21
CA ASP A 112 2.95 15.99 -28.20
C ASP A 112 1.47 16.29 -28.51
N LEU A 113 0.58 15.61 -27.78
CA LEU A 113 -0.86 15.80 -27.87
C LEU A 113 -1.33 17.07 -27.16
N SER A 114 -0.44 17.88 -26.61
CA SER A 114 -0.80 19.09 -25.86
C SER A 114 -1.46 20.17 -26.76
N GLU A 115 -1.19 20.15 -28.06
CA GLU A 115 -1.78 21.03 -29.06
C GLU A 115 -2.90 20.39 -29.87
N SER A 116 -3.23 19.13 -29.60
CA SER A 116 -4.28 18.40 -30.29
C SER A 116 -5.66 18.92 -29.92
N ASP A 117 -6.52 19.17 -30.94
CA ASP A 117 -7.91 19.50 -30.71
C ASP A 117 -8.75 18.33 -30.17
N ASP A 118 -8.28 17.10 -30.31
CA ASP A 118 -9.01 15.88 -29.95
C ASP A 118 -8.78 15.45 -28.49
N PHE A 119 -7.71 15.94 -27.87
CA PHE A 119 -7.35 15.59 -26.50
C PHE A 119 -7.36 16.80 -25.56
N VAL A 120 -7.65 16.55 -24.33
CA VAL A 120 -7.50 17.51 -23.22
C VAL A 120 -6.31 17.10 -22.39
N THR A 121 -5.39 18.04 -22.21
CA THR A 121 -4.26 17.86 -21.31
C THR A 121 -4.74 17.88 -19.85
N ASN A 122 -4.64 16.76 -19.18
CA ASN A 122 -4.95 16.64 -17.76
C ASN A 122 -3.67 16.61 -16.94
N ARG A 123 -3.40 17.68 -16.21
CA ARG A 123 -2.30 17.78 -15.27
C ARG A 123 -2.76 17.33 -13.91
N THR A 124 -2.13 16.27 -13.40
CA THR A 124 -2.46 15.68 -12.11
C THR A 124 -1.35 15.99 -11.11
N GLN A 125 -1.73 16.61 -10.00
CA GLN A 125 -0.88 16.81 -8.84
C GLN A 125 -1.39 15.89 -7.73
N THR A 126 -0.50 15.11 -7.11
CA THR A 126 -0.89 14.19 -6.04
C THR A 126 0.01 14.39 -4.84
N LEU A 127 -0.61 14.67 -3.70
CA LEU A 127 0.05 14.68 -2.40
C LEU A 127 -0.36 13.44 -1.61
N ARG A 128 0.63 12.66 -1.21
CA ARG A 128 0.48 11.53 -0.29
C ARG A 128 1.20 11.83 1.00
N PHE A 129 0.50 11.62 2.10
CA PHE A 129 1.07 11.76 3.43
C PHE A 129 0.78 10.49 4.23
N THR A 130 1.76 10.01 4.98
CA THR A 130 1.61 8.87 5.87
C THR A 130 2.31 9.17 7.18
N GLN A 131 1.58 9.05 8.27
CA GLN A 131 2.12 9.06 9.61
C GLN A 131 1.88 7.71 10.26
N ARG A 132 2.91 7.16 10.92
CA ARG A 132 2.82 5.96 11.74
C ARG A 132 3.46 6.21 13.09
N LEU A 133 2.75 5.83 14.13
CA LEU A 133 3.27 5.78 15.50
C LEU A 133 3.10 4.37 16.03
N ARG A 134 4.05 3.93 16.85
CA ARG A 134 3.98 2.65 17.52
C ARG A 134 4.66 2.75 18.86
N PHE A 135 3.99 2.26 19.89
CA PHE A 135 4.50 2.08 21.22
C PHE A 135 4.65 0.59 21.48
N THR A 136 5.79 0.18 21.96
CA THR A 136 6.05 -1.23 22.27
C THR A 136 6.57 -1.34 23.69
N TYR A 137 5.95 -2.24 24.45
CA TYR A 137 6.46 -2.75 25.70
C TYR A 137 6.98 -4.17 25.45
N ARG A 138 8.21 -4.46 25.84
CA ARG A 138 8.80 -5.79 25.65
C ARG A 138 9.66 -6.17 26.84
N ASN A 139 9.35 -7.33 27.42
CA ASN A 139 10.22 -8.03 28.36
C ASN A 139 10.42 -9.49 27.90
N ASP A 140 11.02 -10.33 28.73
CA ASP A 140 11.31 -11.73 28.40
C ASP A 140 10.06 -12.61 28.22
N ILE A 141 8.91 -12.19 28.73
CA ILE A 141 7.68 -12.99 28.79
C ILE A 141 6.63 -12.43 27.80
N VAL A 142 6.51 -11.12 27.70
CA VAL A 142 5.44 -10.50 26.91
C VAL A 142 5.96 -9.34 26.08
N GLU A 143 5.45 -9.25 24.86
CA GLU A 143 5.57 -8.08 23.99
C GLU A 143 4.18 -7.55 23.70
N LEU A 144 3.94 -6.29 24.02
CA LEU A 144 2.71 -5.57 23.72
C LEU A 144 3.03 -4.42 22.78
N THR A 145 2.27 -4.27 21.75
CA THR A 145 2.40 -3.17 20.80
C THR A 145 1.06 -2.47 20.62
N LEU A 146 1.07 -1.16 20.67
CA LEU A 146 -0.05 -0.30 20.28
C LEU A 146 0.43 0.60 19.17
N GLY A 147 -0.25 0.56 18.03
CA GLY A 147 0.09 1.31 16.84
C GLY A 147 -1.03 2.19 16.34
N GLY A 148 -0.67 3.18 15.55
CA GLY A 148 -1.60 3.98 14.77
C GLY A 148 -0.97 4.38 13.45
N ARG A 149 -1.78 4.39 12.42
CA ARG A 149 -1.37 4.82 11.09
C ARG A 149 -2.47 5.65 10.46
N THR A 150 -2.10 6.79 9.92
CA THR A 150 -2.97 7.56 9.03
C THR A 150 -2.28 7.73 7.68
N ARG A 151 -3.05 7.60 6.60
CA ARG A 151 -2.60 7.83 5.24
C ARG A 151 -3.59 8.75 4.54
N MET A 152 -3.10 9.89 4.10
CA MET A 152 -3.86 10.85 3.32
C MET A 152 -3.40 10.79 1.86
N ASN A 153 -4.35 10.86 0.95
CA ASN A 153 -4.13 11.05 -0.47
C ASN A 153 -5.01 12.18 -0.98
N LYS A 154 -4.42 13.17 -1.62
CA LYS A 154 -5.10 14.29 -2.25
C LYS A 154 -4.59 14.46 -3.65
N SER A 155 -5.50 14.44 -4.62
CA SER A 155 -5.20 14.74 -6.01
C SER A 155 -5.92 16.02 -6.46
N TRP A 156 -5.27 16.75 -7.34
CA TRP A 156 -5.83 17.91 -8.05
C TRP A 156 -5.66 17.63 -9.54
N TYR A 157 -6.70 17.93 -10.29
CA TYR A 157 -6.74 17.72 -11.73
C TYR A 157 -7.07 19.03 -12.43
N THR A 158 -6.55 19.24 -13.64
CA THR A 158 -6.94 20.40 -14.46
C THR A 158 -8.34 20.23 -15.07
N MET A 159 -8.77 18.99 -15.26
CA MET A 159 -10.13 18.71 -15.71
C MET A 159 -11.13 18.98 -14.59
N LYS A 160 -12.10 19.86 -14.86
CA LYS A 160 -13.03 20.38 -13.84
C LYS A 160 -14.04 19.39 -13.24
N ASN A 161 -14.15 18.17 -13.78
CA ASN A 161 -15.24 17.25 -13.42
C ASN A 161 -14.99 16.40 -12.17
N SER A 162 -13.84 16.50 -11.54
CA SER A 162 -13.52 15.68 -10.39
C SER A 162 -13.12 16.52 -9.18
N GLN A 163 -14.09 16.93 -8.39
CA GLN A 163 -13.80 17.40 -7.05
C GLN A 163 -13.42 16.21 -6.15
N VAL A 164 -12.18 15.78 -6.25
CA VAL A 164 -11.71 14.72 -5.39
C VAL A 164 -11.36 15.31 -4.03
N LYS A 165 -12.12 14.93 -3.02
CA LYS A 165 -11.81 15.25 -1.63
C LYS A 165 -10.54 14.48 -1.20
N PRO A 166 -9.78 14.98 -0.22
CA PRO A 166 -8.71 14.17 0.35
C PRO A 166 -9.29 12.88 0.95
N THR A 167 -8.72 11.75 0.59
CA THR A 167 -9.08 10.47 1.17
C THR A 167 -8.14 10.14 2.33
N TRP A 168 -8.68 9.54 3.37
CA TRP A 168 -7.96 9.15 4.57
C TRP A 168 -8.21 7.69 4.88
N ASN A 169 -7.13 6.93 5.03
CA ASN A 169 -7.15 5.57 5.52
C ASN A 169 -6.46 5.57 6.87
N ASN A 170 -7.22 5.28 7.90
CA ASN A 170 -6.75 5.29 9.26
C ASN A 170 -6.79 3.89 9.84
N GLN A 171 -5.85 3.59 10.71
CA GLN A 171 -5.76 2.32 11.41
C GLN A 171 -5.26 2.55 12.82
N VAL A 172 -5.85 1.86 13.76
CA VAL A 172 -5.28 1.61 15.07
C VAL A 172 -5.08 0.11 15.20
N ASP A 173 -3.89 -0.29 15.61
CA ASP A 173 -3.51 -1.67 15.77
C ASP A 173 -3.01 -1.94 17.20
N ALA A 174 -3.40 -3.09 17.75
CA ALA A 174 -2.82 -3.59 18.98
C ALA A 174 -2.41 -5.05 18.78
N SER A 175 -1.24 -5.42 19.29
CA SER A 175 -0.77 -6.80 19.24
C SER A 175 -0.12 -7.24 20.54
N MET A 176 -0.25 -8.52 20.83
CA MET A 176 0.33 -9.19 21.97
C MET A 176 1.06 -10.44 21.52
N ASN A 177 2.25 -10.64 22.05
CA ASN A 177 2.98 -11.90 21.97
C ASN A 177 3.37 -12.30 23.39
N TRP A 178 2.80 -13.39 23.91
CA TRP A 178 2.97 -13.84 25.27
C TRP A 178 3.58 -15.23 25.31
N THR A 179 4.79 -15.32 25.83
CA THR A 179 5.49 -16.59 26.08
C THR A 179 5.15 -17.10 27.47
N ILE A 180 4.26 -18.10 27.53
CA ILE A 180 3.78 -18.70 28.76
C ILE A 180 4.73 -19.84 29.13
N PRO A 181 5.09 -19.99 30.44
CA PRO A 181 5.86 -21.13 30.90
C PRO A 181 5.28 -22.47 30.44
N GLY A 182 6.17 -23.44 30.16
CA GLY A 182 5.77 -24.74 29.64
C GLY A 182 5.74 -24.85 28.12
N GLY A 183 6.30 -23.87 27.40
CA GLY A 183 6.45 -23.92 25.94
C GLY A 183 5.17 -23.58 25.17
N ILE A 184 4.33 -22.74 25.75
CA ILE A 184 3.15 -22.18 25.09
C ILE A 184 3.48 -20.75 24.65
N ASN A 185 3.09 -20.39 23.44
CA ASN A 185 3.13 -19.01 22.96
C ASN A 185 1.75 -18.61 22.45
N LEU A 186 1.27 -17.47 22.91
CA LEU A 186 0.02 -16.87 22.48
C LEU A 186 0.33 -15.57 21.72
N ILE A 187 -0.15 -15.46 20.51
CA ILE A 187 -0.09 -14.24 19.69
C ILE A 187 -1.53 -13.82 19.40
N ALA A 188 -1.82 -12.56 19.57
CA ALA A 188 -3.08 -11.97 19.17
C ALA A 188 -2.82 -10.59 18.58
N ASP A 189 -3.55 -10.24 17.54
CA ASP A 189 -3.54 -8.92 16.94
C ASP A 189 -4.97 -8.48 16.59
N VAL A 190 -5.22 -7.20 16.77
CA VAL A 190 -6.45 -6.54 16.38
C VAL A 190 -6.13 -5.27 15.62
N ASP A 191 -6.78 -5.10 14.47
CA ASP A 191 -6.72 -3.93 13.63
C ASP A 191 -8.11 -3.30 13.52
N TYR A 192 -8.24 -2.02 13.84
CA TYR A 192 -9.42 -1.23 13.54
C TYR A 192 -9.08 -0.26 12.42
N ASN A 193 -9.76 -0.40 11.29
CA ASN A 193 -9.57 0.43 10.10
C ASN A 193 -10.83 1.26 9.83
N TRP A 194 -10.63 2.55 9.53
CA TRP A 194 -11.72 3.43 9.11
C TRP A 194 -11.27 4.38 8.01
N TYR A 195 -12.23 4.81 7.20
CA TYR A 195 -11.99 5.48 5.94
C TYR A 195 -12.81 6.76 5.84
N ASN A 196 -12.21 7.84 5.32
CA ASN A 196 -12.90 9.10 5.13
C ASN A 196 -12.58 9.72 3.78
N GLY A 197 -13.50 10.50 3.24
CA GLY A 197 -13.29 11.30 2.03
C GLY A 197 -13.47 10.53 0.72
N TYR A 198 -13.88 9.27 0.76
CA TYR A 198 -14.20 8.48 -0.42
C TYR A 198 -15.57 8.87 -1.00
N THR A 199 -15.70 8.82 -2.32
CA THR A 199 -16.97 9.07 -3.02
C THR A 199 -18.00 8.01 -2.66
N THR A 200 -17.59 6.74 -2.64
CA THR A 200 -18.37 5.64 -2.09
C THR A 200 -17.95 5.44 -0.63
N PRO A 201 -18.88 5.56 0.33
CA PRO A 201 -18.56 5.32 1.73
C PRO A 201 -17.97 3.92 1.95
N GLN A 202 -16.84 3.86 2.63
CA GLN A 202 -16.22 2.62 3.06
C GLN A 202 -16.70 2.32 4.47
N GLU A 203 -17.07 1.08 4.73
CA GLU A 203 -17.41 0.63 6.08
C GLU A 203 -16.14 0.41 6.90
N ASP A 204 -16.21 0.74 8.15
CA ASP A 204 -15.16 0.43 9.12
C ASP A 204 -15.05 -1.09 9.30
N GLU A 205 -13.86 -1.55 9.63
CA GLU A 205 -13.62 -2.98 9.86
C GLU A 205 -12.76 -3.21 11.10
N VAL A 206 -13.08 -4.25 11.84
CA VAL A 206 -12.26 -4.78 12.94
C VAL A 206 -11.78 -6.17 12.57
N ILE A 207 -10.48 -6.34 12.42
CA ILE A 207 -9.87 -7.63 12.10
C ILE A 207 -9.17 -8.14 13.35
N LEU A 208 -9.58 -9.30 13.84
CA LEU A 208 -8.99 -9.96 15.00
C LEU A 208 -8.41 -11.30 14.55
N ASN A 209 -7.11 -11.49 14.80
CA ASN A 209 -6.41 -12.75 14.59
C ASN A 209 -5.83 -13.25 15.91
N ALA A 210 -5.71 -14.56 16.03
CA ALA A 210 -5.06 -15.18 17.17
C ALA A 210 -4.33 -16.46 16.78
N GLU A 211 -3.22 -16.73 17.45
CA GLU A 211 -2.44 -17.94 17.30
C GLU A 211 -2.02 -18.46 18.68
N ILE A 212 -2.24 -19.73 18.93
CA ILE A 212 -1.66 -20.44 20.07
C ILE A 212 -0.72 -21.54 19.58
N THR A 213 0.48 -21.54 20.09
CA THR A 213 1.52 -22.50 19.74
C THR A 213 1.98 -23.26 20.97
N LYS A 214 2.14 -24.57 20.86
CA LYS A 214 2.69 -25.43 21.91
C LYS A 214 3.90 -26.18 21.41
N LEU A 215 5.00 -26.06 22.12
CA LEU A 215 6.20 -26.85 21.90
C LEU A 215 6.11 -28.16 22.68
N LEU A 216 6.29 -29.28 21.99
CA LEU A 216 6.19 -30.63 22.55
C LEU A 216 7.50 -31.39 22.34
N PHE A 217 7.73 -32.45 23.13
CA PHE A 217 8.83 -33.41 23.01
C PHE A 217 10.20 -32.72 22.84
N LYS A 218 10.61 -31.93 23.86
CA LYS A 218 11.86 -31.17 23.88
C LYS A 218 12.03 -30.27 22.65
N LYS A 219 10.93 -29.60 22.23
CA LYS A 219 10.86 -28.69 21.08
C LYS A 219 11.01 -29.34 19.69
N LYS A 220 10.89 -30.70 19.61
CA LYS A 220 10.92 -31.40 18.32
C LYS A 220 9.60 -31.25 17.55
N PHE A 221 8.48 -31.10 18.24
CA PHE A 221 7.18 -30.85 17.63
C PHE A 221 6.66 -29.48 18.01
N THR A 222 6.04 -28.83 17.05
CA THR A 222 5.29 -27.59 17.26
C THR A 222 3.87 -27.80 16.81
N LEU A 223 2.93 -27.69 17.73
CA LEU A 223 1.50 -27.69 17.45
C LEU A 223 1.04 -26.23 17.45
N ALA A 224 0.40 -25.76 16.38
CA ALA A 224 -0.11 -24.41 16.29
C ALA A 224 -1.58 -24.42 15.81
N LEU A 225 -2.40 -23.65 16.51
CA LEU A 225 -3.77 -23.34 16.13
C LEU A 225 -3.82 -21.84 15.83
N LYS A 226 -4.21 -21.48 14.59
CA LYS A 226 -4.31 -20.11 14.11
C LYS A 226 -5.75 -19.83 13.70
N ALA A 227 -6.27 -18.72 14.14
CA ALA A 227 -7.59 -18.23 13.73
C ALA A 227 -7.44 -16.85 13.09
N TYR A 228 -7.97 -16.69 11.90
CA TYR A 228 -7.91 -15.46 11.12
C TYR A 228 -9.30 -14.86 10.98
N ASP A 229 -9.35 -13.52 11.04
CA ASP A 229 -10.58 -12.74 10.94
C ASP A 229 -11.72 -13.34 11.80
N ILE A 230 -11.43 -13.52 13.10
CA ILE A 230 -12.33 -14.19 14.05
C ILE A 230 -13.72 -13.53 14.07
N LEU A 231 -13.75 -12.21 13.87
CA LEU A 231 -14.99 -11.43 13.85
C LEU A 231 -15.71 -11.50 12.50
N GLY A 232 -15.03 -11.94 11.43
CA GLY A 232 -15.59 -12.04 10.08
C GLY A 232 -15.94 -10.70 9.46
N GLN A 233 -15.16 -9.67 9.78
CA GLN A 233 -15.42 -8.29 9.33
C GLN A 233 -14.47 -7.80 8.24
N SER A 234 -13.51 -8.63 7.80
CA SER A 234 -12.59 -8.26 6.73
C SER A 234 -13.35 -7.90 5.45
N LYS A 235 -13.13 -6.71 4.95
CA LYS A 235 -13.71 -6.20 3.71
C LYS A 235 -12.68 -6.32 2.59
N ASN A 236 -13.06 -7.01 1.54
CA ASN A 236 -12.21 -7.21 0.38
C ASN A 236 -12.53 -6.22 -0.74
N LEU A 237 -12.88 -5.00 -0.34
CA LEU A 237 -13.21 -3.90 -1.22
C LEU A 237 -12.01 -2.95 -1.32
N SER A 238 -11.61 -2.65 -2.54
CA SER A 238 -10.65 -1.60 -2.85
C SER A 238 -11.30 -0.59 -3.76
N VAL A 239 -11.23 0.68 -3.38
CA VAL A 239 -11.77 1.79 -4.18
C VAL A 239 -10.61 2.64 -4.68
N SER A 240 -10.64 2.95 -5.97
CA SER A 240 -9.68 3.83 -6.63
C SER A 240 -10.43 4.87 -7.44
N ASP A 241 -10.23 6.14 -7.09
CA ASP A 241 -10.76 7.28 -7.81
C ASP A 241 -9.66 7.90 -8.67
N SER A 242 -9.96 8.15 -9.93
CA SER A 242 -9.11 8.85 -10.88
C SER A 242 -9.84 10.06 -11.45
N SER A 243 -9.20 10.83 -12.33
CA SER A 243 -9.81 11.97 -12.99
C SER A 243 -11.00 11.60 -13.89
N ASN A 244 -11.02 10.38 -14.41
CA ASN A 244 -11.95 9.93 -15.45
C ASN A 244 -12.68 8.62 -15.12
N TYR A 245 -12.37 7.97 -13.99
CA TYR A 245 -13.08 6.76 -13.57
C TYR A 245 -13.14 6.60 -12.06
N HIS A 246 -14.15 5.89 -11.63
CA HIS A 246 -14.29 5.32 -10.29
C HIS A 246 -14.23 3.80 -10.41
N LEU A 247 -13.29 3.16 -9.71
CA LEU A 247 -13.09 1.72 -9.75
C LEU A 247 -13.30 1.11 -8.37
N GLU A 248 -14.29 0.24 -8.27
CA GLU A 248 -14.49 -0.64 -7.12
C GLU A 248 -14.02 -2.06 -7.47
N THR A 249 -13.06 -2.56 -6.73
CA THR A 249 -12.57 -3.92 -6.88
C THR A 249 -12.97 -4.73 -5.67
N ARG A 250 -13.78 -5.76 -5.88
CA ARG A 250 -14.14 -6.73 -4.85
C ARG A 250 -13.40 -8.02 -5.10
N ASN A 251 -12.58 -8.42 -4.14
CA ASN A 251 -11.86 -9.68 -4.21
C ASN A 251 -12.56 -10.73 -3.36
N ASN A 252 -12.80 -11.91 -3.92
CA ASN A 252 -13.21 -13.06 -3.12
C ASN A 252 -11.99 -13.56 -2.34
N THR A 253 -11.98 -13.30 -1.04
CA THR A 253 -10.98 -13.86 -0.13
C THR A 253 -11.66 -14.85 0.80
N LEU A 254 -10.85 -15.73 1.38
CA LEU A 254 -11.31 -16.55 2.51
C LEU A 254 -11.70 -15.57 3.63
N GLY A 255 -12.93 -15.64 4.07
CA GLY A 255 -13.37 -14.94 5.27
C GLY A 255 -12.68 -15.53 6.50
N ARG A 256 -13.40 -15.66 7.59
CA ARG A 256 -12.89 -16.28 8.81
C ARG A 256 -12.51 -17.75 8.58
N TYR A 257 -11.31 -18.14 9.01
CA TYR A 257 -10.83 -19.52 8.92
C TYR A 257 -9.88 -19.88 10.06
N ILE A 258 -9.76 -21.17 10.30
CA ILE A 258 -8.88 -21.72 11.33
C ILE A 258 -7.91 -22.70 10.67
N ILE A 259 -6.65 -22.64 11.07
CA ILE A 259 -5.61 -23.55 10.63
C ILE A 259 -5.04 -24.28 11.85
N LEU A 260 -5.07 -25.61 11.79
CA LEU A 260 -4.31 -26.44 12.70
C LEU A 260 -3.07 -26.96 11.99
N SER A 261 -1.89 -26.72 12.54
CA SER A 261 -0.64 -27.19 11.97
C SER A 261 0.20 -27.96 12.99
N LEU A 262 0.81 -29.03 12.50
CA LEU A 262 1.78 -29.81 13.24
C LEU A 262 3.10 -29.80 12.48
N THR A 263 4.15 -29.26 13.09
CA THR A 263 5.48 -29.20 12.50
C THR A 263 6.42 -30.11 13.28
N TYR A 264 7.14 -30.97 12.56
CA TYR A 264 8.20 -31.78 13.15
C TYR A 264 9.57 -31.28 12.65
N ARG A 265 10.50 -31.08 13.58
CA ARG A 265 11.85 -30.61 13.26
C ARG A 265 12.79 -31.82 13.25
N PHE A 266 13.28 -32.14 12.05
CA PHE A 266 14.32 -33.15 11.83
C PHE A 266 15.72 -32.51 12.00
N GLY A 267 16.55 -33.12 12.85
CA GLY A 267 17.96 -32.74 12.98
C GLY A 267 18.23 -31.46 13.77
N GLU A 268 19.40 -31.38 14.35
CA GLU A 268 19.96 -30.14 14.88
C GLU A 268 20.80 -29.49 13.76
N PHE A 269 20.35 -28.37 13.24
CA PHE A 269 21.20 -27.56 12.37
C PHE A 269 22.27 -26.92 13.25
N LYS A 270 23.48 -27.48 13.27
CA LYS A 270 24.68 -26.81 13.77
C LYS A 270 25.12 -25.75 12.74
N GLY A 271 24.29 -24.79 12.50
CA GLY A 271 24.59 -23.63 11.64
C GLY A 271 24.88 -22.42 12.50
N GLY A 272 26.00 -21.78 12.23
CA GLY A 272 26.58 -20.68 13.00
C GLY A 272 25.62 -19.57 13.34
N GLY A 273 25.78 -19.01 14.52
CA GLY A 273 24.93 -18.01 15.13
C GLY A 273 24.80 -16.73 14.30
N GLY A 274 23.70 -16.62 13.60
CA GLY A 274 23.14 -15.37 13.15
C GLY A 274 21.93 -15.08 14.00
N HIS A 275 22.01 -14.08 14.86
CA HIS A 275 20.85 -13.55 15.56
C HIS A 275 19.82 -13.07 14.54
N ARG A 276 18.85 -13.94 14.20
CA ARG A 276 17.60 -13.47 13.65
C ARG A 276 16.75 -13.02 14.83
N GLY A 277 16.55 -11.72 14.94
CA GLY A 277 15.56 -11.15 15.84
C GLY A 277 14.17 -11.75 15.57
N PRO A 278 13.28 -11.77 16.56
CA PRO A 278 11.92 -12.29 16.41
C PRO A 278 11.21 -11.56 15.28
N GLY A 279 10.51 -12.35 14.47
CA GLY A 279 9.90 -11.94 13.19
C GLY A 279 9.04 -10.69 13.29
N GLY A 280 9.13 -9.89 12.27
CA GLY A 280 8.19 -8.78 12.03
C GLY A 280 6.76 -9.29 11.89
N PRO A 281 5.77 -8.37 11.91
CA PRO A 281 4.35 -8.72 11.85
C PRO A 281 4.05 -9.64 10.67
N MET A 282 3.19 -10.63 10.90
CA MET A 282 2.74 -11.56 9.87
C MET A 282 2.34 -10.79 8.63
N GLY A 283 3.05 -11.01 7.53
CA GLY A 283 2.62 -10.54 6.22
C GLY A 283 1.29 -11.19 5.91
N GLY A 284 0.29 -10.39 5.59
CA GLY A 284 -0.96 -10.89 5.04
C GLY A 284 -0.72 -11.77 3.81
N PRO A 285 -1.71 -12.53 3.34
CA PRO A 285 -1.56 -13.45 2.22
C PRO A 285 -0.96 -12.73 0.99
N PRO A 286 -0.14 -13.41 0.20
CA PRO A 286 0.52 -12.80 -0.95
C PRO A 286 -0.52 -12.24 -1.90
N ARG A 287 -0.44 -10.95 -2.16
CA ARG A 287 -1.20 -10.32 -3.25
C ARG A 287 -0.62 -10.82 -4.57
N ARG A 288 -1.40 -11.54 -5.31
CA ARG A 288 -1.18 -11.76 -6.74
C ARG A 288 -1.67 -10.57 -7.54
#